data_a6e5d36fbcf5a2261e8df07a9173fc7d
#
_entry.id   a6e5d36fbcf5a2261e8df07a9173fc7d
#
_cell.length_a   1.000
_cell.length_b   1.000
_cell.length_c   1.000
_cell.angle_alpha   90.00
_cell.angle_beta   90.00
_cell.angle_gamma   90.00
#
_symmetry.space_group_name_H-M   'P 1'
#
loop_
_entity.id
_entity.type
_entity.pdbx_description
1 polymer ?
#
loop_
_entity_poly.entity_id
_entity_poly.type
_entity_poly.pdbx_seq_one_letter_code
_entity_poly.pdbx_strand_id
1 'polypeptide(L)'
;MDSLRAMAMFLGLVLHAAVLFSQWTIDPCRTHNEPSMFLHYVMELTHVFRMELFFLVAGFFSLLLVQKRGLSYYVKNRATRILLPFITCIAFLQPWAAAHFFLDITASNGSLLTQYITYLTNPGYIFREPNPIGNWFWHFWFIHLLIYFIACFAIGAFIIDRFNIGLKLLSKLMNAVGGRFGVFILTLLTYPILTFSPPWADVPRLGTSIDILLYYGLFFVFGALFFSNPKSLEQIQINVKYHVIPFLLALLILIPLIDELRITTQPEILLQDWALFETVEDRSGLLGDFPFLQNPFNFSSVYAPAEWHLMCLLRAYTTWCAILFLVHLFRKFCSKQTALGRYFADSSYFIYLLHFPIQMSFSYYLRDRIESPLLCFSICLIGSVVICFLLYHFTCRGTVIGTLLSGRRYSLNLANEFNELKNLMQKKAVCGSLLGIVILFVIIDRIESRDEQKLLYYSLHTEPGNIENYITLNSDKDLSKITRWDGRNSLHLASSNMTKPRPDKAISESIKLLLNNGFNPNSVDNFGLTPLHYAVKNNNKTAITLLLKAGAKPNATETSYGNSPLHYAATLGSKIIIQDLVSAGADPNLPRKNGENSLEVFKRFHTGAFLTK
;
A
#
# COMPACT_ATOMS: atom_id res chain seq x y z
N MET A 1 -23.50 -0.75 10.37
CA MET A 1 -22.07 -0.88 10.70
C MET A 1 -21.46 -2.24 10.34
N ASP A 2 -22.14 -3.38 10.58
CA ASP A 2 -21.59 -4.70 10.18
C ASP A 2 -21.38 -4.83 8.68
N SER A 3 -22.32 -4.37 7.85
CA SER A 3 -22.17 -4.35 6.39
C SER A 3 -21.02 -3.44 5.93
N LEU A 4 -20.79 -2.32 6.63
CA LEU A 4 -19.69 -1.40 6.35
C LEU A 4 -18.34 -2.04 6.67
N ARG A 5 -18.25 -2.76 7.81
CA ARG A 5 -17.07 -3.55 8.17
C ARG A 5 -16.78 -4.62 7.11
N ALA A 6 -17.80 -5.35 6.68
CA ALA A 6 -17.66 -6.36 5.65
C ALA A 6 -17.16 -5.76 4.33
N MET A 7 -17.71 -4.63 3.89
CA MET A 7 -17.26 -3.92 2.70
C MET A 7 -15.78 -3.52 2.81
N ALA A 8 -15.35 -2.93 3.93
CA ALA A 8 -13.95 -2.57 4.15
C ALA A 8 -13.01 -3.79 4.08
N MET A 9 -13.46 -4.95 4.59
CA MET A 9 -12.73 -6.22 4.47
C MET A 9 -12.64 -6.71 3.02
N PHE A 10 -13.75 -6.68 2.27
CA PHE A 10 -13.78 -7.10 0.86
C PHE A 10 -12.99 -6.17 -0.05
N LEU A 11 -12.95 -4.87 0.25
CA LEU A 11 -12.04 -3.95 -0.44
C LEU A 11 -10.57 -4.34 -0.24
N GLY A 12 -10.23 -5.01 0.86
CA GLY A 12 -8.91 -5.59 1.05
C GLY A 12 -8.55 -6.65 0.02
N LEU A 13 -9.51 -7.50 -0.36
CA LEU A 13 -9.28 -8.50 -1.40
C LEU A 13 -9.05 -7.85 -2.77
N VAL A 14 -9.84 -6.82 -3.08
CA VAL A 14 -9.68 -6.04 -4.33
C VAL A 14 -8.30 -5.37 -4.35
N LEU A 15 -7.91 -4.72 -3.26
CA LEU A 15 -6.62 -4.05 -3.14
C LEU A 15 -5.46 -5.03 -3.30
N HIS A 16 -5.44 -6.13 -2.54
CA HIS A 16 -4.34 -7.08 -2.59
C HIS A 16 -4.25 -7.78 -3.95
N ALA A 17 -5.37 -8.07 -4.60
CA ALA A 17 -5.37 -8.54 -5.98
C ALA A 17 -4.84 -7.46 -6.94
N ALA A 18 -5.23 -6.19 -6.78
CA ALA A 18 -4.78 -5.09 -7.63
C ALA A 18 -3.26 -4.84 -7.50
N VAL A 19 -2.72 -4.89 -6.28
CA VAL A 19 -1.26 -4.75 -6.02
C VAL A 19 -0.45 -5.73 -6.85
N LEU A 20 -0.89 -6.99 -6.98
CA LEU A 20 -0.18 -8.04 -7.69
C LEU A 20 -0.06 -7.80 -9.21
N PHE A 21 -0.91 -6.93 -9.78
CA PHE A 21 -0.98 -6.63 -11.21
C PHE A 21 -0.86 -5.14 -11.52
N SER A 22 -0.61 -4.30 -10.49
CA SER A 22 -0.47 -2.85 -10.64
C SER A 22 0.95 -2.45 -11.08
N GLN A 23 1.09 -1.19 -11.47
CA GLN A 23 2.38 -0.58 -11.82
C GLN A 23 3.22 -0.14 -10.61
N TRP A 24 3.00 -0.66 -9.44
CA TRP A 24 3.82 -0.30 -8.29
C TRP A 24 5.26 -0.75 -8.46
N THR A 25 6.16 0.21 -8.58
CA THR A 25 7.53 0.04 -9.08
C THR A 25 8.51 -0.55 -8.07
N ILE A 26 8.12 -0.76 -6.81
CA ILE A 26 9.04 -1.11 -5.70
C ILE A 26 8.66 -2.42 -5.03
N ASP A 27 7.55 -3.00 -5.41
CA ASP A 27 7.09 -4.21 -4.75
C ASP A 27 7.79 -5.46 -5.33
N PRO A 28 8.58 -6.20 -4.53
CA PRO A 28 9.09 -7.52 -4.93
C PRO A 28 7.96 -8.53 -5.18
N CYS A 29 6.73 -8.20 -4.75
CA CYS A 29 5.53 -9.00 -5.00
C CYS A 29 5.02 -8.91 -6.44
N ARG A 30 5.61 -8.05 -7.25
CA ARG A 30 5.18 -7.88 -8.64
C ARG A 30 5.31 -9.19 -9.40
N THR A 31 4.18 -9.74 -9.73
CA THR A 31 4.09 -11.08 -10.30
C THR A 31 3.74 -11.08 -11.77
N HIS A 32 3.22 -9.98 -12.32
CA HIS A 32 2.84 -9.89 -13.71
C HIS A 32 3.85 -9.08 -14.54
N ASN A 33 4.09 -9.56 -15.74
CA ASN A 33 5.04 -8.96 -16.66
C ASN A 33 4.54 -7.62 -17.22
N GLU A 34 3.25 -7.49 -17.48
CA GLU A 34 2.62 -6.25 -17.97
C GLU A 34 1.74 -5.66 -16.87
N PRO A 35 2.20 -4.61 -16.17
CA PRO A 35 1.40 -4.02 -15.10
C PRO A 35 0.30 -3.11 -15.67
N SER A 36 -0.88 -3.17 -15.06
CA SER A 36 -2.01 -2.29 -15.38
C SER A 36 -1.94 -0.98 -14.59
N MET A 37 -2.07 0.12 -15.31
CA MET A 37 -2.20 1.44 -14.70
C MET A 37 -3.56 1.63 -14.04
N PHE A 38 -4.61 1.08 -14.62
CA PHE A 38 -5.94 1.13 -14.01
C PHE A 38 -5.95 0.46 -12.64
N LEU A 39 -5.29 -0.70 -12.51
CA LEU A 39 -5.18 -1.39 -11.21
C LEU A 39 -4.33 -0.61 -10.21
N HIS A 40 -3.34 0.16 -10.68
CA HIS A 40 -2.61 1.10 -9.84
C HIS A 40 -3.55 2.16 -9.23
N TYR A 41 -4.41 2.78 -10.04
CA TYR A 41 -5.38 3.74 -9.51
C TYR A 41 -6.45 3.11 -8.61
N VAL A 42 -6.88 1.88 -8.90
CA VAL A 42 -7.79 1.13 -8.01
C VAL A 42 -7.12 0.89 -6.65
N MET A 43 -5.83 0.56 -6.65
CA MET A 43 -5.03 0.41 -5.44
C MET A 43 -4.95 1.73 -4.66
N GLU A 44 -4.50 2.82 -5.30
CA GLU A 44 -4.35 4.12 -4.65
C GLU A 44 -5.68 4.63 -4.10
N LEU A 45 -6.77 4.55 -4.86
CA LEU A 45 -8.09 4.97 -4.41
C LEU A 45 -8.57 4.19 -3.18
N THR A 46 -8.31 2.88 -3.13
CA THR A 46 -8.69 2.06 -1.97
C THR A 46 -7.80 2.34 -0.75
N HIS A 47 -6.54 2.71 -0.95
CA HIS A 47 -5.63 3.12 0.12
C HIS A 47 -6.04 4.44 0.79
N VAL A 48 -6.76 5.33 0.10
CA VAL A 48 -7.15 6.64 0.66
C VAL A 48 -7.98 6.53 1.94
N PHE A 49 -8.79 5.48 2.11
CA PHE A 49 -9.77 5.48 3.20
C PHE A 49 -10.02 4.11 3.87
N ARG A 50 -9.56 3.01 3.25
CA ARG A 50 -9.97 1.65 3.66
C ARG A 50 -9.56 1.31 5.08
N MET A 51 -8.31 1.57 5.43
CA MET A 51 -7.76 1.19 6.73
C MET A 51 -8.28 2.10 7.84
N GLU A 52 -8.36 3.37 7.56
CA GLU A 52 -8.91 4.40 8.44
C GLU A 52 -10.39 4.11 8.78
N LEU A 53 -11.17 3.75 7.76
CA LEU A 53 -12.56 3.31 7.94
C LEU A 53 -12.63 2.07 8.84
N PHE A 54 -11.72 1.12 8.64
CA PHE A 54 -11.67 -0.09 9.45
C PHE A 54 -11.41 0.20 10.93
N PHE A 55 -10.42 1.04 11.22
CA PHE A 55 -10.11 1.44 12.60
C PHE A 55 -11.25 2.26 13.23
N LEU A 56 -11.89 3.13 12.46
CA LEU A 56 -13.07 3.87 12.92
C LEU A 56 -14.22 2.92 13.33
N VAL A 57 -14.53 1.93 12.49
CA VAL A 57 -15.55 0.92 12.79
C VAL A 57 -15.15 0.06 14.00
N ALA A 58 -13.86 -0.26 14.13
CA ALA A 58 -13.33 -1.02 15.27
C ALA A 58 -13.50 -0.26 16.61
N GLY A 59 -13.19 1.04 16.60
CA GLY A 59 -13.40 1.91 17.77
C GLY A 59 -14.88 2.04 18.15
N PHE A 60 -15.75 2.20 17.17
CA PHE A 60 -17.21 2.23 17.36
C PHE A 60 -17.71 0.95 18.07
N PHE A 61 -17.31 -0.22 17.59
CA PHE A 61 -17.70 -1.49 18.21
C PHE A 61 -17.02 -1.76 19.55
N SER A 62 -15.85 -1.18 19.81
CA SER A 62 -15.16 -1.32 21.09
C SER A 62 -15.94 -0.64 22.20
N LEU A 63 -16.35 0.61 22.01
CA LEU A 63 -17.15 1.31 23.01
C LEU A 63 -18.56 0.71 23.15
N LEU A 64 -19.19 0.33 22.03
CA LEU A 64 -20.47 -0.40 22.06
C LEU A 64 -20.41 -1.65 22.94
N LEU A 65 -19.33 -2.43 22.81
CA LEU A 65 -19.19 -3.69 23.56
C LEU A 65 -18.95 -3.45 25.05
N VAL A 66 -18.11 -2.47 25.39
CA VAL A 66 -17.86 -2.07 26.78
C VAL A 66 -19.14 -1.58 27.44
N GLN A 67 -19.91 -0.71 26.80
CA GLN A 67 -21.17 -0.21 27.37
C GLN A 67 -22.24 -1.30 27.52
N LYS A 68 -22.32 -2.25 26.58
CA LYS A 68 -23.33 -3.32 26.64
C LYS A 68 -22.98 -4.50 27.54
N ARG A 69 -21.71 -4.84 27.71
CA ARG A 69 -21.25 -6.08 28.33
C ARG A 69 -20.17 -5.90 29.39
N GLY A 70 -19.66 -4.69 29.57
CA GLY A 70 -18.58 -4.36 30.47
C GLY A 70 -17.17 -4.64 29.94
N LEU A 71 -16.18 -4.08 30.63
CA LEU A 71 -14.77 -4.10 30.23
C LEU A 71 -14.17 -5.52 30.27
N SER A 72 -14.46 -6.30 31.32
CA SER A 72 -13.95 -7.68 31.45
C SER A 72 -14.40 -8.58 30.28
N TYR A 73 -15.68 -8.49 29.91
CA TYR A 73 -16.19 -9.21 28.75
C TYR A 73 -15.54 -8.72 27.44
N TYR A 74 -15.31 -7.41 27.31
CA TYR A 74 -14.63 -6.82 26.14
C TYR A 74 -13.24 -7.44 25.95
N VAL A 75 -12.40 -7.43 26.99
CA VAL A 75 -11.03 -7.97 26.93
C VAL A 75 -11.05 -9.46 26.56
N LYS A 76 -11.85 -10.28 27.26
CA LYS A 76 -11.99 -11.71 26.94
C LYS A 76 -12.45 -11.95 25.51
N ASN A 77 -13.43 -11.18 25.03
CA ASN A 77 -13.95 -11.30 23.68
C ASN A 77 -12.91 -10.95 22.63
N ARG A 78 -12.11 -9.90 22.85
CA ARG A 78 -11.06 -9.48 21.92
C ARG A 78 -9.89 -10.47 21.90
N ALA A 79 -9.49 -10.96 23.05
CA ALA A 79 -8.45 -12.00 23.15
C ALA A 79 -8.84 -13.26 22.37
N THR A 80 -10.06 -13.75 22.51
CA THR A 80 -10.50 -14.98 21.83
C THR A 80 -10.79 -14.79 20.34
N ARG A 81 -11.26 -13.61 19.89
CA ARG A 81 -11.72 -13.41 18.52
C ARG A 81 -10.75 -12.65 17.62
N ILE A 82 -9.73 -12.02 18.18
CA ILE A 82 -8.73 -11.27 17.43
C ILE A 82 -7.33 -11.81 17.71
N LEU A 83 -6.90 -11.82 18.99
CA LEU A 83 -5.54 -12.23 19.33
C LEU A 83 -5.28 -13.72 19.03
N LEU A 84 -6.17 -14.63 19.42
CA LEU A 84 -5.99 -16.06 19.17
C LEU A 84 -5.98 -16.40 17.69
N PRO A 85 -6.94 -15.95 16.84
CA PRO A 85 -6.85 -16.13 15.39
C PRO A 85 -5.61 -15.51 14.76
N PHE A 86 -5.18 -14.33 15.22
CA PHE A 86 -3.96 -13.67 14.75
C PHE A 86 -2.72 -14.55 14.97
N ILE A 87 -2.50 -15.04 16.19
CA ILE A 87 -1.38 -15.94 16.52
C ILE A 87 -1.43 -17.19 15.65
N THR A 88 -2.61 -17.79 15.50
CA THR A 88 -2.81 -18.99 14.67
C THR A 88 -2.48 -18.72 13.20
N CYS A 89 -2.92 -17.58 12.66
CA CYS A 89 -2.66 -17.21 11.27
C CYS A 89 -1.18 -16.91 11.01
N ILE A 90 -0.49 -16.25 11.94
CA ILE A 90 0.96 -16.06 11.85
C ILE A 90 1.68 -17.40 11.79
N ALA A 91 1.29 -18.35 12.63
CA ALA A 91 1.95 -19.66 12.68
C ALA A 91 1.74 -20.49 11.40
N PHE A 92 0.56 -20.42 10.77
CA PHE A 92 0.19 -21.32 9.68
C PHE A 92 0.04 -20.67 8.30
N LEU A 93 -0.47 -19.45 8.22
CA LEU A 93 -0.74 -18.78 6.93
C LEU A 93 0.39 -17.88 6.48
N GLN A 94 1.12 -17.26 7.41
CA GLN A 94 2.24 -16.40 7.06
C GLN A 94 3.37 -17.16 6.35
N PRO A 95 3.79 -18.39 6.79
CA PRO A 95 4.77 -19.16 6.06
C PRO A 95 4.34 -19.50 4.63
N TRP A 96 3.05 -19.74 4.40
CA TRP A 96 2.53 -19.98 3.05
C TRP A 96 2.64 -18.74 2.16
N ALA A 97 2.22 -17.57 2.64
CA ALA A 97 2.38 -16.33 1.89
C ALA A 97 3.87 -16.03 1.63
N ALA A 98 4.71 -16.16 2.64
CA ALA A 98 6.14 -15.92 2.55
C ALA A 98 6.86 -16.85 1.57
N ALA A 99 6.45 -18.11 1.47
CA ALA A 99 7.03 -19.06 0.53
C ALA A 99 6.98 -18.54 -0.93
N HIS A 100 5.97 -17.80 -1.32
CA HIS A 100 5.87 -17.24 -2.67
C HIS A 100 6.86 -16.09 -2.95
N PHE A 101 7.45 -15.49 -1.92
CA PHE A 101 8.43 -14.41 -2.06
C PHE A 101 9.87 -14.88 -1.97
N PHE A 102 10.15 -15.79 -1.04
CA PHE A 102 11.54 -16.19 -0.73
C PHE A 102 12.02 -17.35 -1.56
N LEU A 103 11.11 -18.14 -2.12
CA LEU A 103 11.48 -19.31 -2.87
C LEU A 103 11.57 -18.93 -4.33
N ASP A 104 12.79 -18.83 -4.84
CA ASP A 104 13.03 -18.74 -6.28
C ASP A 104 12.65 -20.08 -6.90
N ILE A 105 11.40 -20.16 -7.31
CA ILE A 105 10.75 -21.36 -7.83
C ILE A 105 11.33 -21.76 -9.17
N THR A 106 12.07 -20.84 -9.82
CA THR A 106 12.79 -21.11 -11.06
C THR A 106 14.14 -21.82 -10.83
N ALA A 107 14.72 -21.67 -9.64
CA ALA A 107 16.05 -22.19 -9.31
C ALA A 107 16.05 -23.51 -8.52
N SER A 108 14.92 -23.95 -7.97
CA SER A 108 14.87 -25.16 -7.15
C SER A 108 14.19 -26.34 -7.83
N ASN A 109 14.85 -27.50 -7.81
CA ASN A 109 14.31 -28.76 -8.30
C ASN A 109 13.20 -29.38 -7.40
N GLY A 110 12.55 -28.60 -6.53
CA GLY A 110 11.56 -29.08 -5.59
C GLY A 110 10.14 -28.57 -5.88
N SER A 111 9.12 -29.38 -5.55
CA SER A 111 7.73 -28.94 -5.63
C SER A 111 7.45 -27.81 -4.63
N LEU A 112 6.46 -26.96 -4.90
CA LEU A 112 5.96 -25.93 -3.96
C LEU A 112 5.71 -26.48 -2.55
N LEU A 113 5.20 -27.71 -2.47
CA LEU A 113 4.94 -28.39 -1.20
C LEU A 113 6.23 -28.70 -0.45
N THR A 114 7.26 -29.18 -1.15
CA THR A 114 8.57 -29.47 -0.55
C THR A 114 9.20 -28.18 -0.01
N GLN A 115 9.13 -27.11 -0.77
CA GLN A 115 9.66 -25.80 -0.38
C GLN A 115 8.89 -25.23 0.83
N TYR A 116 7.57 -25.34 0.83
CA TYR A 116 6.72 -24.94 1.95
C TYR A 116 7.04 -25.74 3.22
N ILE A 117 7.23 -27.06 3.11
CA ILE A 117 7.63 -27.91 4.24
C ILE A 117 9.02 -27.50 4.75
N THR A 118 9.97 -27.24 3.86
CA THR A 118 11.31 -26.77 4.23
C THR A 118 11.24 -25.43 4.97
N TYR A 119 10.39 -24.53 4.52
CA TYR A 119 10.15 -23.24 5.19
C TYR A 119 9.53 -23.42 6.57
N LEU A 120 8.53 -24.28 6.72
CA LEU A 120 7.89 -24.60 8.00
C LEU A 120 8.84 -25.30 8.99
N THR A 121 9.70 -26.15 8.50
CA THR A 121 10.63 -26.93 9.35
C THR A 121 11.89 -26.14 9.73
N ASN A 122 12.13 -25.01 9.09
CA ASN A 122 13.24 -24.13 9.42
C ASN A 122 12.76 -22.79 9.97
N PRO A 123 12.44 -22.71 11.27
CA PRO A 123 11.92 -21.48 11.89
C PRO A 123 12.88 -20.29 11.78
N GLY A 124 14.17 -20.52 11.46
CA GLY A 124 15.13 -19.47 11.17
C GLY A 124 14.70 -18.56 10.03
N TYR A 125 14.02 -19.05 9.00
CA TYR A 125 13.49 -18.23 7.92
C TYR A 125 12.34 -17.31 8.37
N ILE A 126 11.53 -17.75 9.33
CA ILE A 126 10.42 -16.95 9.85
C ILE A 126 10.93 -15.77 10.69
N PHE A 127 12.06 -15.94 11.39
CA PHE A 127 12.52 -15.00 12.41
C PHE A 127 13.86 -14.30 12.08
N ARG A 128 14.65 -14.79 11.13
CA ARG A 128 16.00 -14.29 10.85
C ARG A 128 16.12 -13.40 9.63
N GLU A 129 15.30 -13.60 8.62
CA GLU A 129 15.38 -12.79 7.42
C GLU A 129 14.33 -11.71 7.46
N PRO A 130 14.74 -10.42 7.37
CA PRO A 130 13.78 -9.37 7.17
C PRO A 130 13.07 -9.65 5.85
N ASN A 131 11.75 -9.73 5.95
CA ASN A 131 10.88 -9.71 4.81
C ASN A 131 11.31 -8.55 3.90
N PRO A 132 11.48 -8.72 2.57
CA PRO A 132 11.86 -7.65 1.65
C PRO A 132 10.97 -6.42 1.72
N ILE A 133 9.75 -6.54 2.25
CA ILE A 133 8.82 -5.43 2.50
C ILE A 133 9.03 -4.80 3.90
N GLY A 134 9.94 -5.33 4.73
CA GLY A 134 10.16 -4.82 6.09
C GLY A 134 9.02 -5.07 7.08
N ASN A 135 8.03 -5.86 6.70
CA ASN A 135 6.83 -6.12 7.48
C ASN A 135 6.72 -7.60 7.87
N TRP A 136 6.94 -7.90 9.14
CA TRP A 136 6.83 -9.24 9.69
C TRP A 136 5.42 -9.84 9.62
N PHE A 137 4.39 -8.99 9.54
CA PHE A 137 3.01 -9.42 9.62
C PHE A 137 2.29 -9.43 8.28
N TRP A 138 2.93 -8.99 7.18
CA TRP A 138 2.34 -8.94 5.85
C TRP A 138 0.96 -8.27 5.88
N HIS A 139 -0.03 -8.87 5.25
CA HIS A 139 -1.39 -8.36 5.25
C HIS A 139 -2.08 -8.38 6.65
N PHE A 140 -1.48 -9.02 7.67
CA PHE A 140 -1.98 -9.01 9.06
C PHE A 140 -1.54 -7.78 9.86
N TRP A 141 -0.74 -6.89 9.31
CA TRP A 141 -0.20 -5.73 10.01
C TRP A 141 -1.28 -4.89 10.70
N PHE A 142 -2.48 -4.77 10.07
CA PHE A 142 -3.54 -4.00 10.66
C PHE A 142 -4.15 -4.68 11.91
N ILE A 143 -4.17 -6.02 11.98
CA ILE A 143 -4.61 -6.74 13.18
C ILE A 143 -3.62 -6.51 14.32
N HIS A 144 -2.33 -6.47 14.00
CA HIS A 144 -1.27 -6.13 14.95
C HIS A 144 -1.50 -4.74 15.56
N LEU A 145 -1.74 -3.70 14.74
CA LEU A 145 -2.11 -2.38 15.23
C LEU A 145 -3.42 -2.38 16.03
N LEU A 146 -4.41 -3.12 15.55
CA LEU A 146 -5.69 -3.23 16.24
C LEU A 146 -5.54 -3.81 17.64
N ILE A 147 -4.61 -4.75 17.87
CA ILE A 147 -4.31 -5.29 19.20
C ILE A 147 -3.77 -4.19 20.13
N TYR A 148 -2.85 -3.32 19.65
CA TYR A 148 -2.40 -2.17 20.43
C TYR A 148 -3.56 -1.23 20.78
N PHE A 149 -4.42 -0.90 19.83
CA PHE A 149 -5.56 -0.02 20.09
C PHE A 149 -6.58 -0.64 21.05
N ILE A 150 -6.80 -1.95 20.98
CA ILE A 150 -7.65 -2.68 21.93
C ILE A 150 -7.07 -2.59 23.34
N ALA A 151 -5.77 -2.80 23.50
CA ALA A 151 -5.09 -2.72 24.78
C ALA A 151 -5.13 -1.29 25.36
N CYS A 152 -4.74 -0.28 24.56
CA CYS A 152 -4.80 1.12 24.96
C CYS A 152 -6.22 1.58 25.31
N PHE A 153 -7.22 1.13 24.55
CA PHE A 153 -8.62 1.44 24.81
C PHE A 153 -9.09 0.79 26.12
N ALA A 154 -8.71 -0.46 26.39
CA ALA A 154 -9.07 -1.14 27.64
C ALA A 154 -8.45 -0.46 28.87
N ILE A 155 -7.17 -0.07 28.78
CA ILE A 155 -6.47 0.68 29.82
C ILE A 155 -7.12 2.06 30.02
N GLY A 156 -7.36 2.79 28.93
CA GLY A 156 -8.01 4.11 28.99
C GLY A 156 -9.41 4.05 29.57
N ALA A 157 -10.23 3.06 29.18
CA ALA A 157 -11.56 2.86 29.73
C ALA A 157 -11.52 2.53 31.24
N PHE A 158 -10.56 1.70 31.68
CA PHE A 158 -10.34 1.41 33.08
C PHE A 158 -9.95 2.67 33.90
N ILE A 159 -9.04 3.47 33.39
CA ILE A 159 -8.58 4.72 34.01
C ILE A 159 -9.75 5.72 34.14
N ILE A 160 -10.49 5.93 33.02
CA ILE A 160 -11.64 6.84 33.00
C ILE A 160 -12.69 6.44 34.04
N ASP A 161 -13.02 5.15 34.12
CA ASP A 161 -13.98 4.61 35.06
C ASP A 161 -13.46 4.72 36.52
N ARG A 162 -12.21 4.30 36.77
CA ARG A 162 -11.60 4.27 38.11
C ARG A 162 -11.43 5.66 38.73
N PHE A 163 -11.09 6.66 37.90
CA PHE A 163 -10.83 8.03 38.36
C PHE A 163 -11.98 8.99 38.05
N ASN A 164 -13.08 8.51 37.52
CA ASN A 164 -14.28 9.29 37.18
C ASN A 164 -14.00 10.53 36.33
N ILE A 165 -13.14 10.36 35.30
CA ILE A 165 -12.66 11.45 34.47
C ILE A 165 -13.78 11.97 33.59
N GLY A 166 -14.12 13.24 33.76
CA GLY A 166 -15.15 13.90 32.95
C GLY A 166 -14.67 14.23 31.53
N LEU A 167 -15.41 13.76 30.51
CA LEU A 167 -15.08 13.95 29.10
C LEU A 167 -15.76 15.19 28.45
N LYS A 168 -15.96 16.28 29.23
CA LYS A 168 -16.64 17.50 28.76
C LYS A 168 -15.96 18.15 27.55
N LEU A 169 -14.63 18.11 27.47
CA LEU A 169 -13.88 18.67 26.34
C LEU A 169 -14.14 17.87 25.04
N LEU A 170 -14.18 16.53 25.15
CA LEU A 170 -14.50 15.65 24.02
C LEU A 170 -15.94 15.86 23.51
N SER A 171 -16.90 16.09 24.41
CA SER A 171 -18.26 16.38 23.98
C SER A 171 -18.36 17.73 23.24
N LYS A 172 -17.61 18.76 23.67
CA LYS A 172 -17.52 20.04 22.95
C LYS A 172 -16.90 19.86 21.56
N LEU A 173 -15.82 19.09 21.47
CA LEU A 173 -15.18 18.75 20.19
C LEU A 173 -16.18 18.04 19.26
N MET A 174 -16.91 17.04 19.77
CA MET A 174 -17.90 16.32 18.98
C MET A 174 -19.06 17.20 18.51
N ASN A 175 -19.49 18.17 19.29
CA ASN A 175 -20.48 19.15 18.85
C ASN A 175 -19.94 20.04 17.71
N ALA A 176 -18.68 20.47 17.80
CA ALA A 176 -18.03 21.24 16.73
C ALA A 176 -17.87 20.40 15.45
N VAL A 177 -17.47 19.13 15.58
CA VAL A 177 -17.36 18.17 14.46
C VAL A 177 -18.72 17.90 13.82
N GLY A 178 -19.81 17.90 14.58
CA GLY A 178 -21.18 17.80 14.03
C GLY A 178 -21.61 19.03 13.21
N GLY A 179 -20.94 20.17 13.37
CA GLY A 179 -21.26 21.42 12.69
C GLY A 179 -20.94 21.42 11.18
N ARG A 180 -21.22 22.56 10.54
CA ARG A 180 -21.00 22.76 9.09
C ARG A 180 -19.54 22.57 8.67
N PHE A 181 -18.60 22.91 9.54
CA PHE A 181 -17.17 22.81 9.29
C PHE A 181 -16.52 21.52 9.84
N GLY A 182 -17.33 20.54 10.22
CA GLY A 182 -16.85 19.31 10.86
C GLY A 182 -15.81 18.55 10.08
N VAL A 183 -15.98 18.44 8.75
CA VAL A 183 -14.99 17.80 7.88
C VAL A 183 -13.65 18.52 7.91
N PHE A 184 -13.65 19.85 7.88
CA PHE A 184 -12.42 20.65 7.95
C PHE A 184 -11.74 20.53 9.32
N ILE A 185 -12.52 20.47 10.43
CA ILE A 185 -11.96 20.23 11.77
C ILE A 185 -11.25 18.88 11.81
N LEU A 186 -11.88 17.83 11.29
CA LEU A 186 -11.29 16.50 11.21
C LEU A 186 -10.03 16.48 10.34
N THR A 187 -10.06 17.19 9.20
CA THR A 187 -8.90 17.37 8.32
C THR A 187 -7.74 18.05 9.05
N LEU A 188 -8.00 19.15 9.75
CA LEU A 188 -6.98 19.89 10.48
C LEU A 188 -6.41 19.13 11.68
N LEU A 189 -7.16 18.22 12.29
CA LEU A 189 -6.65 17.32 13.34
C LEU A 189 -5.78 16.21 12.79
N THR A 190 -6.03 15.78 11.55
CA THR A 190 -5.29 14.69 10.90
C THR A 190 -4.04 15.18 10.18
N TYR A 191 -4.10 16.37 9.58
CA TYR A 191 -3.02 16.94 8.77
C TYR A 191 -1.65 16.99 9.47
N PRO A 192 -1.51 17.49 10.74
CA PRO A 192 -0.21 17.55 11.39
C PRO A 192 0.43 16.15 11.57
N ILE A 193 -0.39 15.13 11.81
CA ILE A 193 0.11 13.76 11.97
C ILE A 193 0.70 13.25 10.64
N LEU A 194 0.01 13.51 9.53
CA LEU A 194 0.48 13.11 8.20
C LEU A 194 1.76 13.83 7.75
N THR A 195 2.03 15.04 8.25
CA THR A 195 3.26 15.75 7.88
C THR A 195 4.53 15.08 8.41
N PHE A 196 4.43 14.26 9.45
CA PHE A 196 5.54 13.50 10.04
C PHE A 196 5.59 12.05 9.57
N SER A 197 4.58 11.58 8.87
CA SER A 197 4.47 10.21 8.39
C SER A 197 4.32 10.19 6.88
N PRO A 198 5.03 9.31 6.16
CA PRO A 198 4.76 9.13 4.73
C PRO A 198 3.31 8.67 4.53
N PRO A 199 2.47 9.41 3.81
CA PRO A 199 1.05 9.07 3.69
C PRO A 199 0.76 7.81 2.86
N TRP A 200 1.79 7.20 2.29
CA TRP A 200 1.74 5.88 1.63
C TRP A 200 2.47 4.78 2.41
N ALA A 201 3.10 5.08 3.54
CA ALA A 201 3.76 4.08 4.39
C ALA A 201 2.72 3.35 5.23
N ASP A 202 1.89 2.57 4.56
CA ASP A 202 0.75 1.90 5.19
C ASP A 202 1.13 0.63 5.96
N VAL A 203 2.39 0.22 5.88
CA VAL A 203 2.81 -1.08 6.39
C VAL A 203 3.77 -0.91 7.57
N PRO A 204 3.26 -0.92 8.82
CA PRO A 204 4.12 -0.81 9.98
C PRO A 204 4.97 -2.06 10.16
N ARG A 205 6.22 -1.85 10.52
CA ARG A 205 7.17 -2.88 10.96
C ARG A 205 6.81 -3.44 12.33
N LEU A 206 7.56 -4.42 12.82
CA LEU A 206 7.38 -5.00 14.15
C LEU A 206 7.37 -3.93 15.25
N GLY A 207 8.22 -2.90 15.13
CA GLY A 207 8.19 -1.70 15.96
C GLY A 207 7.48 -0.57 15.22
N THR A 208 6.18 -0.45 15.40
CA THR A 208 5.38 0.62 14.79
C THR A 208 5.82 1.98 15.32
N SER A 209 6.07 2.94 14.42
CA SER A 209 6.38 4.32 14.79
C SER A 209 5.19 5.03 15.45
N ILE A 210 5.47 6.05 16.26
CA ILE A 210 4.44 6.81 16.99
C ILE A 210 3.47 7.50 16.03
N ASP A 211 3.96 8.02 14.92
CA ASP A 211 3.15 8.69 13.89
C ASP A 211 2.07 7.78 13.31
N ILE A 212 2.42 6.52 12.98
CA ILE A 212 1.46 5.51 12.50
C ILE A 212 0.43 5.18 13.58
N LEU A 213 0.87 5.02 14.84
CA LEU A 213 -0.05 4.80 15.97
C LEU A 213 -0.98 5.98 16.18
N LEU A 214 -0.49 7.21 16.09
CA LEU A 214 -1.32 8.40 16.21
C LEU A 214 -2.29 8.54 15.05
N TYR A 215 -1.83 8.27 13.82
CA TYR A 215 -2.66 8.38 12.63
C TYR A 215 -3.87 7.44 12.67
N TYR A 216 -3.63 6.14 12.77
CA TYR A 216 -4.73 5.16 12.82
C TYR A 216 -5.49 5.18 14.14
N GLY A 217 -4.80 5.50 15.24
CA GLY A 217 -5.41 5.69 16.56
C GLY A 217 -6.44 6.81 16.59
N LEU A 218 -6.21 7.89 15.84
CA LEU A 218 -7.16 8.99 15.69
C LEU A 218 -8.51 8.48 15.17
N PHE A 219 -8.51 7.67 14.09
CA PHE A 219 -9.74 7.11 13.53
C PHE A 219 -10.42 6.14 14.50
N PHE A 220 -9.65 5.32 15.22
CA PHE A 220 -10.19 4.42 16.23
C PHE A 220 -10.90 5.22 17.35
N VAL A 221 -10.28 6.29 17.86
CA VAL A 221 -10.86 7.15 18.89
C VAL A 221 -12.12 7.83 18.36
N PHE A 222 -12.09 8.41 17.16
CA PHE A 222 -13.29 9.02 16.58
C PHE A 222 -14.41 8.01 16.34
N GLY A 223 -14.11 6.76 16.06
CA GLY A 223 -15.11 5.70 15.98
C GLY A 223 -15.85 5.50 17.32
N ALA A 224 -15.14 5.48 18.43
CA ALA A 224 -15.74 5.42 19.78
C ALA A 224 -16.53 6.71 20.09
N LEU A 225 -15.99 7.88 19.76
CA LEU A 225 -16.65 9.17 19.96
C LEU A 225 -17.95 9.30 19.14
N PHE A 226 -17.98 8.84 17.90
CA PHE A 226 -19.20 8.82 17.09
C PHE A 226 -20.28 7.89 17.65
N PHE A 227 -19.88 6.78 18.28
CA PHE A 227 -20.83 5.93 18.99
C PHE A 227 -21.43 6.65 20.21
N SER A 228 -20.62 7.36 20.99
CA SER A 228 -21.09 8.10 22.18
C SER A 228 -21.91 9.36 21.81
N ASN A 229 -21.73 9.90 20.61
CA ASN A 229 -22.38 11.14 20.14
C ASN A 229 -23.11 10.94 18.81
N PRO A 230 -24.20 10.14 18.75
CA PRO A 230 -24.87 9.80 17.49
C PRO A 230 -25.49 11.00 16.78
N LYS A 231 -25.86 12.06 17.51
CA LYS A 231 -26.37 13.30 16.94
C LYS A 231 -25.31 14.04 16.10
N SER A 232 -24.09 14.12 16.61
CA SER A 232 -22.97 14.74 15.87
C SER A 232 -22.64 13.97 14.60
N LEU A 233 -22.65 12.62 14.66
CA LEU A 233 -22.48 11.76 13.49
C LEU A 233 -23.60 12.00 12.45
N GLU A 234 -24.82 12.16 12.87
CA GLU A 234 -25.96 12.40 11.98
C GLU A 234 -25.85 13.77 11.29
N GLN A 235 -25.51 14.80 12.05
CA GLN A 235 -25.37 16.16 11.53
C GLN A 235 -24.23 16.25 10.50
N ILE A 236 -23.05 15.68 10.78
CA ILE A 236 -21.93 15.71 9.85
C ILE A 236 -22.25 14.94 8.56
N GLN A 237 -23.00 13.85 8.64
CA GLN A 237 -23.46 13.09 7.47
C GLN A 237 -24.42 13.85 6.58
N ILE A 238 -25.28 14.71 7.16
CA ILE A 238 -26.14 15.59 6.38
C ILE A 238 -25.31 16.61 5.60
N ASN A 239 -24.23 17.08 6.20
CA ASN A 239 -23.35 18.09 5.62
C ASN A 239 -22.38 17.52 4.56
N VAL A 240 -22.05 16.23 4.61
CA VAL A 240 -21.07 15.62 3.69
C VAL A 240 -21.45 15.72 2.21
N LYS A 241 -22.75 15.84 1.89
CA LYS A 241 -23.23 16.07 0.51
C LYS A 241 -22.63 17.31 -0.17
N TYR A 242 -22.31 18.34 0.60
CA TYR A 242 -21.69 19.55 0.08
C TYR A 242 -20.20 19.38 -0.27
N HIS A 243 -19.59 18.30 0.19
CA HIS A 243 -18.20 17.95 -0.05
C HIS A 243 -17.99 17.01 -1.26
N VAL A 244 -19.06 16.57 -1.96
CA VAL A 244 -18.93 15.60 -3.07
C VAL A 244 -18.07 16.16 -4.21
N ILE A 245 -18.37 17.37 -4.70
CA ILE A 245 -17.60 17.99 -5.78
C ILE A 245 -16.16 18.31 -5.33
N PRO A 246 -15.95 19.02 -4.19
CA PRO A 246 -14.59 19.25 -3.68
C PRO A 246 -13.80 17.97 -3.43
N PHE A 247 -14.45 16.89 -3.00
CA PHE A 247 -13.82 15.56 -2.83
C PHE A 247 -13.32 14.99 -4.14
N LEU A 248 -14.14 15.03 -5.19
CA LEU A 248 -13.73 14.53 -6.52
C LEU A 248 -12.56 15.35 -7.10
N LEU A 249 -12.63 16.68 -6.98
CA LEU A 249 -11.53 17.55 -7.40
C LEU A 249 -10.24 17.29 -6.58
N ALA A 250 -10.37 17.09 -5.28
CA ALA A 250 -9.24 16.77 -4.41
C ALA A 250 -8.60 15.42 -4.79
N LEU A 251 -9.39 14.40 -5.18
CA LEU A 251 -8.86 13.11 -5.64
C LEU A 251 -8.10 13.24 -6.97
N LEU A 252 -8.60 14.06 -7.90
CA LEU A 252 -7.94 14.30 -9.19
C LEU A 252 -6.55 14.94 -9.03
N ILE A 253 -6.35 15.70 -7.96
CA ILE A 253 -5.06 16.32 -7.64
C ILE A 253 -4.20 15.37 -6.78
N LEU A 254 -4.82 14.72 -5.81
CA LEU A 254 -4.11 13.89 -4.81
C LEU A 254 -3.39 12.70 -5.44
N ILE A 255 -4.05 11.96 -6.34
CA ILE A 255 -3.49 10.71 -6.86
C ILE A 255 -2.22 10.96 -7.69
N PRO A 256 -2.20 11.87 -8.68
CA PRO A 256 -0.96 12.21 -9.39
C PRO A 256 0.13 12.76 -8.46
N LEU A 257 -0.25 13.55 -7.45
CA LEU A 257 0.69 14.13 -6.50
C LEU A 257 1.34 13.09 -5.58
N ILE A 258 0.59 12.05 -5.18
CA ILE A 258 1.17 10.90 -4.45
C ILE A 258 2.19 10.18 -5.33
N ASP A 259 1.88 9.92 -6.59
CA ASP A 259 2.80 9.26 -7.51
C ASP A 259 4.07 10.06 -7.72
N GLU A 260 3.94 11.37 -7.95
CA GLU A 260 5.08 12.27 -8.08
C GLU A 260 5.97 12.23 -6.84
N LEU A 261 5.41 12.47 -5.67
CA LEU A 261 6.16 12.51 -4.42
C LEU A 261 6.75 11.15 -4.07
N ARG A 262 6.05 10.05 -4.33
CA ARG A 262 6.59 8.70 -4.13
C ARG A 262 7.80 8.44 -5.01
N ILE A 263 7.78 8.87 -6.27
CA ILE A 263 8.90 8.71 -7.18
C ILE A 263 10.07 9.58 -6.76
N THR A 264 9.83 10.80 -6.33
CA THR A 264 10.89 11.77 -6.00
C THR A 264 11.47 11.61 -4.60
N THR A 265 10.64 11.22 -3.59
CA THR A 265 11.07 11.12 -2.19
C THR A 265 11.46 9.71 -1.75
N GLN A 266 11.11 8.70 -2.53
CA GLN A 266 11.27 7.30 -2.15
C GLN A 266 12.69 6.87 -1.73
N PRO A 267 13.78 7.37 -2.33
CA PRO A 267 15.11 7.05 -1.83
C PRO A 267 15.32 7.47 -0.37
N GLU A 268 14.80 8.63 0.02
CA GLU A 268 14.97 9.14 1.39
C GLU A 268 14.18 8.31 2.41
N ILE A 269 13.03 7.81 2.03
CA ILE A 269 12.16 6.99 2.88
C ILE A 269 12.61 5.54 2.88
N LEU A 270 12.94 4.98 1.71
CA LEU A 270 13.44 3.62 1.60
C LEU A 270 14.80 3.45 2.26
N LEU A 271 15.66 4.46 2.23
CA LEU A 271 16.98 4.36 2.83
C LEU A 271 16.97 4.51 4.34
N GLN A 272 16.05 5.26 4.91
CA GLN A 272 15.78 5.11 6.34
C GLN A 272 15.36 3.67 6.65
N ASP A 273 14.68 3.04 5.72
CA ASP A 273 14.23 1.67 5.81
C ASP A 273 15.34 0.66 5.44
N TRP A 274 16.14 0.92 4.41
CA TRP A 274 17.23 0.03 3.95
C TRP A 274 18.55 0.23 4.71
N ALA A 275 18.87 1.41 5.21
CA ALA A 275 19.98 1.61 6.14
C ALA A 275 19.79 0.82 7.44
N LEU A 276 18.54 0.58 7.83
CA LEU A 276 18.22 -0.39 8.87
C LEU A 276 18.48 -1.85 8.43
N PHE A 277 18.52 -2.15 7.13
CA PHE A 277 18.81 -3.49 6.60
C PHE A 277 20.31 -3.78 6.55
N GLU A 278 21.16 -2.83 6.15
CA GLU A 278 22.62 -3.03 6.11
C GLU A 278 23.26 -3.10 7.51
N THR A 279 22.62 -2.51 8.53
CA THR A 279 23.10 -2.59 9.93
C THR A 279 22.56 -3.79 10.70
N VAL A 280 21.76 -4.66 10.07
CA VAL A 280 21.10 -5.82 10.71
C VAL A 280 22.04 -7.02 10.91
N GLU A 281 23.23 -7.04 10.33
CA GLU A 281 24.19 -8.13 10.60
C GLU A 281 24.57 -8.28 12.09
N ASP A 282 24.30 -7.28 12.93
CA ASP A 282 24.68 -7.27 14.35
C ASP A 282 23.49 -7.18 15.35
N ARG A 283 22.22 -7.34 14.89
CA ARG A 283 21.05 -7.26 15.79
C ARG A 283 20.50 -8.63 16.16
N SER A 284 21.17 -9.29 17.08
CA SER A 284 20.83 -10.63 17.60
C SER A 284 19.74 -10.66 18.70
N GLY A 285 18.78 -9.74 18.70
CA GLY A 285 17.73 -9.67 19.71
C GLY A 285 16.30 -9.79 19.16
N LEU A 286 15.50 -10.69 19.75
CA LEU A 286 14.05 -10.89 19.45
C LEU A 286 13.21 -9.60 19.62
N LEU A 287 13.75 -8.61 20.29
CA LEU A 287 13.16 -7.31 20.58
C LEU A 287 14.07 -6.18 20.08
N GLY A 288 14.80 -6.42 18.96
CA GLY A 288 15.71 -5.41 18.41
C GLY A 288 15.10 -4.02 18.61
N ASP A 289 15.89 -3.10 19.11
CA ASP A 289 15.51 -1.77 19.59
C ASP A 289 14.27 -1.24 18.90
N PHE A 290 13.20 -1.03 19.67
CA PHE A 290 11.94 -0.55 19.10
C PHE A 290 12.23 0.74 18.33
N PRO A 291 12.08 0.80 17.00
CA PRO A 291 12.49 1.95 16.19
C PRO A 291 11.84 3.26 16.65
N PHE A 292 10.65 3.18 17.27
CA PHE A 292 9.93 4.34 17.81
C PHE A 292 10.61 4.98 19.03
N LEU A 293 11.46 4.25 19.75
CA LEU A 293 12.25 4.80 20.87
C LEU A 293 13.51 5.52 20.40
N GLN A 294 14.03 5.14 19.24
CA GLN A 294 15.24 5.75 18.66
C GLN A 294 14.92 6.93 17.76
N ASN A 295 13.87 6.81 16.94
CA ASN A 295 13.38 7.87 16.06
C ASN A 295 11.85 7.84 16.03
N PRO A 296 11.17 8.59 16.91
CA PRO A 296 9.72 8.57 17.03
C PRO A 296 8.99 9.07 15.79
N PHE A 297 9.66 9.81 14.90
CA PHE A 297 9.10 10.33 13.66
C PHE A 297 9.96 9.88 12.48
N ASN A 298 9.34 9.21 11.52
CA ASN A 298 10.04 8.68 10.34
C ASN A 298 10.46 9.76 9.35
N PHE A 299 9.82 10.94 9.40
CA PHE A 299 10.07 12.03 8.46
C PHE A 299 10.00 13.39 9.16
N SER A 300 10.88 14.32 8.78
CA SER A 300 10.84 15.69 9.30
C SER A 300 10.14 16.62 8.32
N SER A 301 9.00 17.17 8.73
CA SER A 301 8.25 18.17 7.94
C SER A 301 9.03 19.46 7.66
N VAL A 302 10.10 19.74 8.42
CA VAL A 302 10.92 20.95 8.26
C VAL A 302 11.56 21.07 6.88
N TYR A 303 11.83 19.93 6.24
CA TYR A 303 12.44 19.87 4.91
C TYR A 303 11.47 19.51 3.79
N ALA A 304 10.18 19.37 4.13
CA ALA A 304 9.19 18.97 3.15
C ALA A 304 8.80 20.15 2.22
N PRO A 305 8.68 19.93 0.90
CA PRO A 305 8.22 20.97 -0.01
C PRO A 305 6.73 21.26 0.16
N ALA A 306 6.26 22.37 -0.44
CA ALA A 306 4.85 22.76 -0.38
C ALA A 306 3.90 21.67 -0.90
N GLU A 307 4.33 20.94 -1.92
CA GLU A 307 3.62 19.83 -2.53
C GLU A 307 3.35 18.68 -1.52
N TRP A 308 4.29 18.42 -0.63
CA TRP A 308 4.11 17.47 0.47
C TRP A 308 2.98 17.90 1.42
N HIS A 309 2.99 19.16 1.83
CA HIS A 309 1.97 19.70 2.71
C HIS A 309 0.59 19.71 2.04
N LEU A 310 0.53 20.05 0.74
CA LEU A 310 -0.69 19.97 -0.06
C LEU A 310 -1.21 18.52 -0.13
N MET A 311 -0.34 17.55 -0.39
CA MET A 311 -0.69 16.14 -0.41
C MET A 311 -1.26 15.68 0.95
N CYS A 312 -0.59 16.01 2.06
CA CYS A 312 -1.06 15.65 3.40
C CYS A 312 -2.43 16.24 3.70
N LEU A 313 -2.66 17.49 3.32
CA LEU A 313 -3.95 18.18 3.49
C LEU A 313 -5.05 17.52 2.66
N LEU A 314 -4.78 17.27 1.37
CA LEU A 314 -5.73 16.64 0.46
C LEU A 314 -6.01 15.19 0.90
N ARG A 315 -4.98 14.46 1.35
CA ARG A 315 -5.13 13.09 1.88
C ARG A 315 -6.04 13.08 3.10
N ALA A 316 -5.79 13.93 4.10
CA ALA A 316 -6.65 14.04 5.28
C ALA A 316 -8.10 14.36 4.91
N TYR A 317 -8.30 15.33 4.02
CA TYR A 317 -9.62 15.76 3.57
C TYR A 317 -10.37 14.64 2.83
N THR A 318 -9.74 14.03 1.85
CA THR A 318 -10.35 12.96 1.04
C THR A 318 -10.66 11.73 1.87
N THR A 319 -9.79 11.35 2.80
CA THR A 319 -10.03 10.24 3.72
C THR A 319 -11.31 10.46 4.54
N TRP A 320 -11.46 11.59 5.20
CA TRP A 320 -12.66 11.88 5.99
C TRP A 320 -13.92 11.99 5.15
N CYS A 321 -13.85 12.64 3.98
CA CYS A 321 -14.99 12.69 3.04
C CYS A 321 -15.43 11.29 2.62
N ALA A 322 -14.49 10.43 2.21
CA ALA A 322 -14.79 9.06 1.79
C ALA A 322 -15.44 8.24 2.92
N ILE A 323 -14.87 8.28 4.12
CA ILE A 323 -15.39 7.58 5.29
C ILE A 323 -16.81 8.02 5.63
N LEU A 324 -17.03 9.33 5.76
CA LEU A 324 -18.34 9.87 6.15
C LEU A 324 -19.39 9.63 5.07
N PHE A 325 -19.00 9.71 3.79
CA PHE A 325 -19.87 9.41 2.67
C PHE A 325 -20.27 7.91 2.65
N LEU A 326 -19.32 7.01 2.86
CA LEU A 326 -19.60 5.58 2.96
C LEU A 326 -20.49 5.26 4.17
N VAL A 327 -20.21 5.83 5.33
CA VAL A 327 -21.07 5.66 6.51
C VAL A 327 -22.50 6.14 6.21
N HIS A 328 -22.66 7.28 5.51
CA HIS A 328 -23.97 7.79 5.09
C HIS A 328 -24.69 6.82 4.14
N LEU A 329 -24.01 6.36 3.08
CA LEU A 329 -24.57 5.42 2.10
C LEU A 329 -25.03 4.12 2.77
N PHE A 330 -24.18 3.55 3.63
CA PHE A 330 -24.50 2.28 4.29
C PHE A 330 -25.64 2.42 5.32
N ARG A 331 -25.74 3.55 6.01
CA ARG A 331 -26.91 3.84 6.87
C ARG A 331 -28.19 3.96 6.05
N LYS A 332 -28.12 4.58 4.87
CA LYS A 332 -29.30 4.79 4.00
C LYS A 332 -29.74 3.51 3.32
N PHE A 333 -28.82 2.71 2.77
CA PHE A 333 -29.15 1.59 1.90
C PHE A 333 -28.99 0.20 2.55
N CYS A 334 -28.15 0.06 3.58
CA CYS A 334 -27.79 -1.20 4.22
C CYS A 334 -28.23 -1.26 5.70
N SER A 335 -29.23 -0.47 6.10
CA SER A 335 -29.74 -0.45 7.48
C SER A 335 -30.53 -1.70 7.87
N LYS A 336 -31.18 -2.34 6.91
CA LYS A 336 -31.93 -3.57 7.14
C LYS A 336 -30.99 -4.78 7.15
N GLN A 337 -31.12 -5.62 8.16
CA GLN A 337 -30.39 -6.89 8.21
C GLN A 337 -31.08 -7.91 7.31
N THR A 338 -30.36 -8.40 6.29
CA THR A 338 -30.78 -9.49 5.42
C THR A 338 -29.95 -10.74 5.73
N ALA A 339 -30.41 -11.94 5.33
CA ALA A 339 -29.69 -13.19 5.50
C ALA A 339 -28.36 -13.16 4.73
N LEU A 340 -28.41 -12.68 3.48
CA LEU A 340 -27.22 -12.51 2.62
C LEU A 340 -26.24 -11.49 3.21
N GLY A 341 -26.72 -10.33 3.66
CA GLY A 341 -25.89 -9.30 4.30
C GLY A 341 -25.21 -9.80 5.56
N ARG A 342 -25.89 -10.64 6.35
CA ARG A 342 -25.31 -11.28 7.53
C ARG A 342 -24.25 -12.32 7.15
N TYR A 343 -24.53 -13.13 6.12
CA TYR A 343 -23.56 -14.10 5.62
C TYR A 343 -22.23 -13.42 5.22
N PHE A 344 -22.31 -12.33 4.46
CA PHE A 344 -21.13 -11.53 4.10
C PHE A 344 -20.43 -10.91 5.31
N ALA A 345 -21.18 -10.39 6.27
CA ALA A 345 -20.60 -9.78 7.47
C ALA A 345 -19.88 -10.80 8.37
N ASP A 346 -20.43 -12.00 8.51
CA ASP A 346 -19.85 -13.05 9.35
C ASP A 346 -18.67 -13.76 8.66
N SER A 347 -18.70 -13.90 7.32
CA SER A 347 -17.60 -14.49 6.54
C SER A 347 -16.41 -13.57 6.35
N SER A 348 -16.62 -12.24 6.37
CA SER A 348 -15.63 -11.24 5.96
C SER A 348 -14.30 -11.35 6.72
N TYR A 349 -14.34 -11.61 8.03
CA TYR A 349 -13.13 -11.74 8.84
C TYR A 349 -12.34 -13.03 8.50
N PHE A 350 -13.02 -14.16 8.35
CA PHE A 350 -12.37 -15.41 7.93
C PHE A 350 -11.75 -15.28 6.54
N ILE A 351 -12.48 -14.67 5.61
CA ILE A 351 -12.01 -14.42 4.24
C ILE A 351 -10.78 -13.50 4.26
N TYR A 352 -10.82 -12.44 5.07
CA TYR A 352 -9.68 -11.55 5.22
C TYR A 352 -8.42 -12.30 5.71
N LEU A 353 -8.54 -13.22 6.64
CA LEU A 353 -7.40 -13.98 7.14
C LEU A 353 -6.77 -14.87 6.07
N LEU A 354 -7.56 -15.40 5.13
CA LEU A 354 -7.13 -16.47 4.22
C LEU A 354 -6.85 -16.01 2.78
N HIS A 355 -7.40 -14.88 2.33
CA HIS A 355 -7.38 -14.50 0.91
C HIS A 355 -5.98 -14.27 0.34
N PHE A 356 -5.07 -13.66 1.10
CA PHE A 356 -3.79 -13.20 0.59
C PHE A 356 -2.88 -14.35 0.12
N PRO A 357 -2.63 -15.41 0.90
CA PRO A 357 -1.89 -16.58 0.40
C PRO A 357 -2.50 -17.21 -0.84
N ILE A 358 -3.84 -17.24 -0.93
CA ILE A 358 -4.57 -17.77 -2.09
C ILE A 358 -4.32 -16.88 -3.32
N GLN A 359 -4.42 -15.55 -3.16
CA GLN A 359 -4.17 -14.60 -4.25
C GLN A 359 -2.73 -14.67 -4.74
N MET A 360 -1.77 -14.80 -3.84
CA MET A 360 -0.36 -15.02 -4.18
C MET A 360 -0.16 -16.29 -5.02
N SER A 361 -0.84 -17.38 -4.63
CA SER A 361 -0.80 -18.64 -5.40
C SER A 361 -1.39 -18.48 -6.80
N PHE A 362 -2.54 -17.79 -6.94
CA PHE A 362 -3.13 -17.50 -8.25
C PHE A 362 -2.19 -16.65 -9.12
N SER A 363 -1.68 -15.58 -8.57
CA SER A 363 -0.78 -14.68 -9.28
C SER A 363 0.44 -15.44 -9.80
N TYR A 364 1.04 -16.29 -8.96
CA TYR A 364 2.17 -17.14 -9.33
C TYR A 364 1.87 -18.03 -10.54
N TYR A 365 0.70 -18.68 -10.58
CA TYR A 365 0.33 -19.57 -11.67
C TYR A 365 -0.11 -18.85 -12.95
N LEU A 366 -0.64 -17.63 -12.85
CA LEU A 366 -1.23 -16.92 -13.99
C LEU A 366 -0.22 -16.06 -14.74
N ARG A 367 0.78 -15.51 -14.05
CA ARG A 367 1.68 -14.46 -14.55
C ARG A 367 2.35 -14.75 -15.89
N ASP A 368 2.76 -16.03 -16.11
CA ASP A 368 3.49 -16.43 -17.29
C ASP A 368 2.57 -17.11 -18.34
N ARG A 369 1.26 -17.15 -18.10
CA ARG A 369 0.28 -17.83 -18.95
C ARG A 369 -0.75 -16.93 -19.60
N ILE A 370 -0.95 -15.76 -19.04
CA ILE A 370 -1.96 -14.78 -19.48
C ILE A 370 -1.30 -13.42 -19.61
N GLU A 371 -1.36 -12.84 -20.80
CA GLU A 371 -0.75 -11.54 -21.09
C GLU A 371 -1.52 -10.35 -20.48
N SER A 372 -2.86 -10.46 -20.39
CA SER A 372 -3.69 -9.38 -19.84
C SER A 372 -3.64 -9.33 -18.32
N PRO A 373 -3.11 -8.24 -17.71
CA PRO A 373 -3.10 -8.04 -16.26
C PRO A 373 -4.50 -7.93 -15.67
N LEU A 374 -5.45 -7.35 -16.42
CA LEU A 374 -6.84 -7.20 -15.97
C LEU A 374 -7.56 -8.55 -15.94
N LEU A 375 -7.28 -9.42 -16.91
CA LEU A 375 -7.83 -10.79 -16.91
C LEU A 375 -7.21 -11.60 -15.75
N CYS A 376 -5.91 -11.50 -15.52
CA CYS A 376 -5.22 -12.11 -14.37
C CYS A 376 -5.82 -11.63 -13.04
N PHE A 377 -5.97 -10.32 -12.88
CA PHE A 377 -6.63 -9.72 -11.72
C PHE A 377 -8.03 -10.28 -11.51
N SER A 378 -8.83 -10.34 -12.58
CA SER A 378 -10.22 -10.81 -12.50
C SER A 378 -10.30 -12.28 -12.08
N ILE A 379 -9.47 -13.14 -12.66
CA ILE A 379 -9.39 -14.56 -12.28
C ILE A 379 -8.90 -14.72 -10.85
N CYS A 380 -7.85 -13.98 -10.47
CA CYS A 380 -7.29 -13.99 -9.13
C CYS A 380 -8.34 -13.55 -8.09
N LEU A 381 -9.03 -12.44 -8.34
CA LEU A 381 -10.04 -11.90 -7.43
C LEU A 381 -11.24 -12.85 -7.31
N ILE A 382 -11.85 -13.23 -8.43
CA ILE A 382 -13.04 -14.10 -8.43
C ILE A 382 -12.68 -15.48 -7.87
N GLY A 383 -11.57 -16.07 -8.30
CA GLY A 383 -11.13 -17.39 -7.84
C GLY A 383 -10.85 -17.40 -6.34
N SER A 384 -10.13 -16.39 -5.83
CA SER A 384 -9.85 -16.28 -4.39
C SER A 384 -11.12 -16.07 -3.57
N VAL A 385 -12.05 -15.25 -4.05
CA VAL A 385 -13.34 -15.01 -3.40
C VAL A 385 -14.16 -16.31 -3.32
N VAL A 386 -14.28 -17.04 -4.43
CA VAL A 386 -15.02 -18.32 -4.48
C VAL A 386 -14.39 -19.35 -3.53
N ILE A 387 -13.06 -19.54 -3.58
CA ILE A 387 -12.37 -20.49 -2.71
C ILE A 387 -12.56 -20.10 -1.23
N CYS A 388 -12.39 -18.83 -0.90
CA CYS A 388 -12.57 -18.34 0.48
C CYS A 388 -14.00 -18.56 0.99
N PHE A 389 -15.02 -18.34 0.15
CA PHE A 389 -16.40 -18.60 0.55
C PHE A 389 -16.70 -20.09 0.72
N LEU A 390 -16.17 -20.95 -0.15
CA LEU A 390 -16.29 -22.40 -0.01
C LEU A 390 -15.64 -22.87 1.28
N LEU A 391 -14.41 -22.43 1.54
CA LEU A 391 -13.71 -22.74 2.79
C LEU A 391 -14.48 -22.21 4.01
N TYR A 392 -14.94 -20.97 3.99
CA TYR A 392 -15.77 -20.43 5.08
C TYR A 392 -17.01 -21.29 5.32
N HIS A 393 -17.71 -21.64 4.27
CA HIS A 393 -18.96 -22.39 4.37
C HIS A 393 -18.76 -23.76 5.01
N PHE A 394 -17.78 -24.53 4.51
CA PHE A 394 -17.58 -25.92 4.94
C PHE A 394 -16.72 -26.05 6.21
N THR A 395 -15.71 -25.20 6.40
CA THR A 395 -14.77 -25.34 7.52
C THR A 395 -15.08 -24.41 8.70
N CYS A 396 -15.82 -23.31 8.49
CA CYS A 396 -16.03 -22.30 9.51
C CYS A 396 -17.49 -22.23 9.96
N ARG A 397 -18.45 -22.04 9.04
CA ARG A 397 -19.82 -21.64 9.34
C ARG A 397 -20.52 -22.51 10.40
N GLY A 398 -20.46 -23.85 10.28
CA GLY A 398 -21.13 -24.79 11.18
C GLY A 398 -20.25 -25.37 12.30
N THR A 399 -19.00 -24.96 12.40
CA THR A 399 -17.97 -25.60 13.21
C THR A 399 -17.60 -24.79 14.47
N VAL A 400 -16.68 -25.33 15.26
CA VAL A 400 -16.08 -24.65 16.41
C VAL A 400 -15.30 -23.40 15.95
N ILE A 401 -14.66 -23.44 14.78
CA ILE A 401 -13.92 -22.32 14.21
C ILE A 401 -14.87 -21.11 14.02
N GLY A 402 -16.07 -21.35 13.49
CA GLY A 402 -17.08 -20.30 13.36
C GLY A 402 -17.52 -19.73 14.71
N THR A 403 -17.62 -20.57 15.73
CA THR A 403 -17.92 -20.09 17.09
C THR A 403 -16.79 -19.21 17.65
N LEU A 404 -15.54 -19.55 17.39
CA LEU A 404 -14.38 -18.75 17.82
C LEU A 404 -14.34 -17.40 17.10
N LEU A 405 -14.53 -17.37 15.78
CA LEU A 405 -14.41 -16.16 14.98
C LEU A 405 -15.65 -15.25 15.08
N SER A 406 -16.86 -15.80 14.91
CA SER A 406 -18.11 -15.03 14.89
C SER A 406 -18.93 -15.11 16.19
N GLY A 407 -18.62 -16.07 17.07
CA GLY A 407 -19.33 -16.34 18.33
C GLY A 407 -20.66 -17.05 18.15
N ARG A 408 -20.94 -17.57 16.95
CA ARG A 408 -22.18 -18.24 16.62
C ARG A 408 -21.90 -19.41 15.69
N ARG A 409 -22.75 -20.42 15.73
CA ARG A 409 -22.81 -21.48 14.73
C ARG A 409 -24.04 -21.25 13.86
N TYR A 410 -23.89 -21.42 12.56
CA TYR A 410 -24.97 -21.28 11.61
C TYR A 410 -25.23 -22.59 10.89
N SER A 411 -26.47 -22.78 10.44
CA SER A 411 -26.84 -23.89 9.57
C SER A 411 -26.06 -23.80 8.26
N LEU A 412 -25.70 -24.94 7.70
CA LEU A 412 -25.14 -25.04 6.35
C LEU A 412 -26.18 -24.81 5.25
N ASN A 413 -27.48 -24.75 5.59
CA ASN A 413 -28.52 -24.45 4.62
C ASN A 413 -28.47 -22.96 4.22
N LEU A 414 -28.33 -22.69 2.94
CA LEU A 414 -28.23 -21.36 2.33
C LEU A 414 -29.52 -20.96 1.57
N ALA A 415 -30.64 -21.63 1.79
CA ALA A 415 -31.87 -21.38 1.00
C ALA A 415 -32.30 -19.90 1.07
N ASN A 416 -32.21 -19.27 2.23
CA ASN A 416 -32.61 -17.86 2.39
C ASN A 416 -31.63 -16.93 1.67
N GLU A 417 -30.33 -17.18 1.82
CA GLU A 417 -29.27 -16.41 1.17
C GLU A 417 -29.35 -16.52 -0.37
N PHE A 418 -29.59 -17.71 -0.91
CA PHE A 418 -29.80 -17.93 -2.34
C PHE A 418 -31.05 -17.25 -2.87
N ASN A 419 -32.15 -17.30 -2.13
CA ASN A 419 -33.38 -16.60 -2.53
C ASN A 419 -33.19 -15.07 -2.56
N GLU A 420 -32.48 -14.51 -1.56
CA GLU A 420 -32.15 -13.08 -1.57
C GLU A 420 -31.22 -12.72 -2.73
N LEU A 421 -30.18 -13.53 -3.00
CA LEU A 421 -29.27 -13.34 -4.12
C LEU A 421 -30.00 -13.39 -5.46
N LYS A 422 -30.88 -14.38 -5.66
CA LYS A 422 -31.73 -14.51 -6.86
C LYS A 422 -32.59 -13.26 -7.07
N ASN A 423 -33.25 -12.79 -6.02
CA ASN A 423 -34.06 -11.57 -6.06
C ASN A 423 -33.21 -10.31 -6.37
N LEU A 424 -31.97 -10.26 -5.87
CA LEU A 424 -31.06 -9.17 -6.18
C LEU A 424 -30.63 -9.19 -7.64
N MET A 425 -30.27 -10.37 -8.16
CA MET A 425 -29.85 -10.55 -9.56
C MET A 425 -30.97 -10.33 -10.57
N GLN A 426 -32.23 -10.48 -10.17
CA GLN A 426 -33.39 -10.16 -11.04
C GLN A 426 -33.60 -8.66 -11.22
N LYS A 427 -32.98 -7.80 -10.43
CA LYS A 427 -33.09 -6.35 -10.60
C LYS A 427 -32.27 -5.90 -11.82
N LYS A 428 -32.95 -5.32 -12.82
CA LYS A 428 -32.33 -4.81 -14.06
C LYS A 428 -31.16 -3.86 -13.80
N ALA A 429 -31.26 -3.01 -12.77
CA ALA A 429 -30.19 -2.09 -12.38
C ALA A 429 -28.91 -2.83 -11.94
N VAL A 430 -29.04 -3.95 -11.21
CA VAL A 430 -27.87 -4.74 -10.77
C VAL A 430 -27.19 -5.41 -11.95
N CYS A 431 -27.97 -6.06 -12.82
CA CYS A 431 -27.43 -6.69 -14.03
C CYS A 431 -26.80 -5.67 -14.99
N GLY A 432 -27.45 -4.51 -15.16
CA GLY A 432 -26.92 -3.42 -15.98
C GLY A 432 -25.60 -2.86 -15.42
N SER A 433 -25.49 -2.69 -14.11
CA SER A 433 -24.25 -2.24 -13.47
C SER A 433 -23.10 -3.26 -13.62
N LEU A 434 -23.38 -4.55 -13.45
CA LEU A 434 -22.41 -5.62 -13.66
C LEU A 434 -21.93 -5.69 -15.10
N LEU A 435 -22.86 -5.60 -16.06
CA LEU A 435 -22.51 -5.55 -17.47
C LEU A 435 -21.67 -4.32 -17.82
N GLY A 436 -22.01 -3.15 -17.27
CA GLY A 436 -21.24 -1.92 -17.43
C GLY A 436 -19.82 -2.04 -16.90
N ILE A 437 -19.61 -2.69 -15.75
CA ILE A 437 -18.29 -2.97 -15.20
C ILE A 437 -17.50 -3.88 -16.15
N VAL A 438 -18.08 -4.97 -16.65
CA VAL A 438 -17.42 -5.88 -17.58
C VAL A 438 -17.01 -5.15 -18.87
N ILE A 439 -17.91 -4.35 -19.45
CA ILE A 439 -17.61 -3.55 -20.65
C ILE A 439 -16.47 -2.57 -20.37
N LEU A 440 -16.50 -1.88 -19.24
CA LEU A 440 -15.45 -0.95 -18.84
C LEU A 440 -14.09 -1.66 -18.74
N PHE A 441 -14.03 -2.84 -18.11
CA PHE A 441 -12.82 -3.65 -18.03
C PHE A 441 -12.28 -4.03 -19.41
N VAL A 442 -13.16 -4.47 -20.33
CA VAL A 442 -12.76 -4.82 -21.70
C VAL A 442 -12.22 -3.60 -22.45
N ILE A 443 -12.83 -2.43 -22.27
CA ILE A 443 -12.36 -1.19 -22.90
C ILE A 443 -10.98 -0.81 -22.35
N ILE A 444 -10.79 -0.86 -21.04
CA ILE A 444 -9.51 -0.52 -20.40
C ILE A 444 -8.42 -1.50 -20.85
N ASP A 445 -8.70 -2.80 -20.85
CA ASP A 445 -7.78 -3.85 -21.31
C ASP A 445 -7.33 -3.59 -22.74
N ARG A 446 -8.25 -3.18 -23.64
CA ARG A 446 -7.93 -2.80 -25.03
C ARG A 446 -7.10 -1.52 -25.13
N ILE A 447 -7.26 -0.59 -24.20
CA ILE A 447 -6.48 0.66 -24.18
C ILE A 447 -5.06 0.38 -23.68
N GLU A 448 -4.92 -0.45 -22.64
CA GLU A 448 -3.62 -0.78 -22.04
C GLU A 448 -2.79 -1.77 -22.88
N SER A 449 -3.44 -2.63 -23.68
CA SER A 449 -2.77 -3.65 -24.52
C SER A 449 -2.27 -3.13 -25.87
N ARG A 450 -2.07 -1.80 -26.05
CA ARG A 450 -1.55 -1.24 -27.31
C ARG A 450 -0.12 -1.68 -27.57
N ASP A 451 0.20 -1.94 -28.83
CA ASP A 451 1.55 -2.36 -29.26
C ASP A 451 2.67 -1.41 -28.81
N GLU A 452 2.38 -0.12 -28.68
CA GLU A 452 3.33 0.90 -28.21
C GLU A 452 3.84 0.63 -26.79
N GLN A 453 3.05 -0.04 -25.94
CA GLN A 453 3.46 -0.38 -24.58
C GLN A 453 4.48 -1.54 -24.53
N LYS A 454 4.58 -2.35 -25.56
CA LYS A 454 5.50 -3.50 -25.61
C LYS A 454 6.97 -3.08 -25.52
N LEU A 455 7.35 -2.00 -26.20
CA LEU A 455 8.73 -1.50 -26.12
C LEU A 455 9.08 -1.06 -24.70
N LEU A 456 8.16 -0.36 -24.03
CA LEU A 456 8.32 0.04 -22.63
C LEU A 456 8.45 -1.17 -21.71
N TYR A 457 7.65 -2.19 -21.96
CA TYR A 457 7.71 -3.46 -21.24
C TYR A 457 9.07 -4.17 -21.43
N TYR A 458 9.51 -4.39 -22.69
CA TYR A 458 10.80 -5.04 -22.97
C TYR A 458 11.98 -4.26 -22.37
N SER A 459 11.89 -2.92 -22.38
CA SER A 459 12.90 -2.05 -21.78
C SER A 459 12.92 -2.15 -20.27
N LEU A 460 11.76 -2.19 -19.63
CA LEU A 460 11.65 -2.38 -18.19
C LEU A 460 12.24 -3.72 -17.75
N HIS A 461 12.09 -4.75 -18.57
CA HIS A 461 12.60 -6.10 -18.30
C HIS A 461 14.01 -6.34 -18.83
N THR A 462 14.60 -5.34 -19.52
CA THR A 462 15.92 -5.44 -20.16
C THR A 462 16.04 -6.70 -21.03
N GLU A 463 15.12 -6.83 -21.98
CA GLU A 463 15.06 -7.93 -22.95
C GLU A 463 15.63 -7.51 -24.29
N PRO A 464 16.97 -7.53 -24.49
CA PRO A 464 17.62 -6.93 -25.65
C PRO A 464 17.12 -7.51 -26.98
N GLY A 465 16.89 -8.82 -27.08
CA GLY A 465 16.38 -9.44 -28.29
C GLY A 465 14.98 -8.97 -28.67
N ASN A 466 14.10 -8.77 -27.71
CA ASN A 466 12.75 -8.26 -27.95
C ASN A 466 12.75 -6.76 -28.27
N ILE A 467 13.64 -6.00 -27.63
CA ILE A 467 13.86 -4.57 -27.94
C ILE A 467 14.33 -4.42 -29.40
N GLU A 468 15.34 -5.19 -29.81
CA GLU A 468 15.91 -5.18 -31.16
C GLU A 468 14.86 -5.53 -32.21
N ASN A 469 14.10 -6.61 -31.99
CA ASN A 469 13.01 -7.03 -32.88
C ASN A 469 11.94 -5.93 -33.01
N TYR A 470 11.54 -5.33 -31.87
CA TYR A 470 10.53 -4.28 -31.89
C TYR A 470 11.01 -3.02 -32.65
N ILE A 471 12.25 -2.59 -32.43
CA ILE A 471 12.86 -1.46 -33.12
C ILE A 471 12.93 -1.74 -34.64
N THR A 472 13.35 -2.94 -35.00
CA THR A 472 13.46 -3.35 -36.42
C THR A 472 12.10 -3.32 -37.12
N LEU A 473 11.08 -3.85 -36.49
CA LEU A 473 9.71 -3.89 -37.02
C LEU A 473 9.03 -2.51 -37.09
N ASN A 474 9.50 -1.52 -36.36
CA ASN A 474 8.93 -0.18 -36.29
C ASN A 474 9.97 0.90 -36.63
N SER A 475 10.90 0.60 -37.51
CA SER A 475 12.00 1.49 -37.90
C SER A 475 11.56 2.80 -38.59
N ASP A 476 10.30 2.86 -39.04
CA ASP A 476 9.64 4.03 -39.59
C ASP A 476 9.11 5.02 -38.55
N LYS A 477 9.10 4.63 -37.26
CA LYS A 477 8.54 5.43 -36.18
C LYS A 477 9.62 6.03 -35.29
N ASP A 478 9.35 7.22 -34.76
CA ASP A 478 10.16 7.81 -33.70
C ASP A 478 9.79 7.18 -32.34
N LEU A 479 10.44 6.08 -32.03
CA LEU A 479 10.18 5.29 -30.85
C LEU A 479 10.58 6.01 -29.54
N SER A 480 11.42 7.04 -29.62
CA SER A 480 11.86 7.83 -28.47
C SER A 480 10.72 8.64 -27.83
N LYS A 481 9.64 8.88 -28.59
CA LYS A 481 8.42 9.57 -28.13
C LYS A 481 7.44 8.67 -27.39
N ILE A 482 7.63 7.35 -27.44
CA ILE A 482 6.79 6.42 -26.69
C ILE A 482 7.14 6.56 -25.22
N THR A 483 6.19 7.04 -24.44
CA THR A 483 6.34 7.23 -23.01
C THR A 483 5.20 6.58 -22.25
N ARG A 484 5.48 6.23 -21.02
CA ARG A 484 4.43 5.92 -20.04
C ARG A 484 3.65 7.19 -19.68
N TRP A 485 2.57 7.02 -18.93
CA TRP A 485 1.76 8.13 -18.41
C TRP A 485 2.55 9.10 -17.52
N ASP A 486 3.62 8.63 -16.86
CA ASP A 486 4.53 9.41 -16.01
C ASP A 486 5.67 10.07 -16.81
N GLY A 487 5.64 10.01 -18.14
CA GLY A 487 6.64 10.59 -19.03
C GLY A 487 7.90 9.74 -19.22
N ARG A 488 8.03 8.61 -18.53
CA ARG A 488 9.20 7.72 -18.69
C ARG A 488 9.20 7.04 -20.05
N ASN A 489 10.27 7.15 -20.79
CA ASN A 489 10.53 6.38 -22.00
C ASN A 489 11.32 5.09 -21.72
N SER A 490 11.57 4.33 -22.77
CA SER A 490 12.29 3.05 -22.70
C SER A 490 13.65 3.15 -22.01
N LEU A 491 14.39 4.26 -22.23
CA LEU A 491 15.72 4.42 -21.62
C LEU A 491 15.63 4.64 -20.10
N HIS A 492 14.63 5.36 -19.59
CA HIS A 492 14.37 5.48 -18.15
C HIS A 492 14.10 4.11 -17.54
N LEU A 493 13.29 3.29 -18.21
CA LEU A 493 12.90 1.98 -17.70
C LEU A 493 14.05 0.98 -17.72
N ALA A 494 14.82 0.92 -18.79
CA ALA A 494 16.01 0.06 -18.88
C ALA A 494 17.08 0.43 -17.85
N SER A 495 17.17 1.72 -17.48
CA SER A 495 18.12 2.22 -16.49
C SER A 495 17.70 1.93 -15.05
N SER A 496 16.41 1.72 -14.80
CA SER A 496 15.86 1.65 -13.46
C SER A 496 16.14 0.33 -12.73
N ASN A 497 16.37 -0.78 -13.43
CA ASN A 497 16.56 -2.14 -12.84
C ASN A 497 15.56 -2.46 -11.70
N MET A 498 14.31 -2.01 -11.85
CA MET A 498 13.28 -2.03 -10.80
C MET A 498 12.66 -3.42 -10.57
N THR A 499 12.89 -4.34 -11.48
CA THR A 499 12.43 -5.72 -11.41
C THR A 499 13.56 -6.61 -10.88
N LYS A 500 13.39 -7.90 -10.78
CA LYS A 500 14.41 -8.86 -10.30
C LYS A 500 15.82 -8.51 -10.78
N PRO A 501 16.89 -8.77 -9.98
CA PRO A 501 18.27 -8.55 -10.41
C PRO A 501 18.51 -9.15 -11.79
N ARG A 502 18.97 -8.34 -12.74
CA ARG A 502 19.19 -8.75 -14.12
C ARG A 502 20.67 -8.87 -14.41
N PRO A 503 21.07 -9.77 -15.30
CA PRO A 503 22.46 -9.87 -15.71
C PRO A 503 22.93 -8.51 -16.27
N ASP A 504 24.09 -8.03 -15.83
CA ASP A 504 24.70 -6.79 -16.32
C ASP A 504 24.84 -6.76 -17.84
N LYS A 505 25.02 -7.93 -18.46
CA LYS A 505 25.04 -8.08 -19.93
C LYS A 505 23.72 -7.64 -20.56
N ALA A 506 22.57 -8.13 -20.06
CA ALA A 506 21.26 -7.78 -20.60
C ALA A 506 20.93 -6.28 -20.41
N ILE A 507 21.28 -5.72 -19.27
CA ILE A 507 21.16 -4.27 -19.00
C ILE A 507 22.00 -3.48 -20.01
N SER A 508 23.28 -3.87 -20.17
CA SER A 508 24.22 -3.22 -21.06
C SER A 508 23.78 -3.25 -22.51
N GLU A 509 23.32 -4.41 -23.00
CA GLU A 509 22.83 -4.58 -24.36
C GLU A 509 21.57 -3.76 -24.61
N SER A 510 20.60 -3.81 -23.71
CA SER A 510 19.35 -3.03 -23.82
C SER A 510 19.60 -1.52 -23.87
N ILE A 511 20.43 -0.99 -22.96
CA ILE A 511 20.75 0.44 -22.94
C ILE A 511 21.50 0.86 -24.20
N LYS A 512 22.48 0.08 -24.65
CA LYS A 512 23.21 0.36 -25.91
C LYS A 512 22.29 0.36 -27.13
N LEU A 513 21.37 -0.61 -27.21
CA LEU A 513 20.38 -0.65 -28.30
C LEU A 513 19.54 0.62 -28.33
N LEU A 514 19.01 1.04 -27.19
CA LEU A 514 18.21 2.25 -27.10
C LEU A 514 19.00 3.51 -27.47
N LEU A 515 20.21 3.68 -26.92
CA LEU A 515 21.08 4.82 -27.22
C LEU A 515 21.47 4.88 -28.71
N ASN A 516 21.81 3.73 -29.30
CA ASN A 516 22.14 3.64 -30.75
C ASN A 516 20.95 3.95 -31.64
N ASN A 517 19.72 3.80 -31.15
CA ASN A 517 18.49 4.12 -31.88
C ASN A 517 17.90 5.49 -31.51
N GLY A 518 18.73 6.41 -31.01
CA GLY A 518 18.40 7.83 -30.87
C GLY A 518 17.69 8.22 -29.59
N PHE A 519 17.60 7.32 -28.60
CA PHE A 519 17.07 7.70 -27.29
C PHE A 519 18.03 8.65 -26.56
N ASN A 520 17.52 9.83 -26.19
CA ASN A 520 18.32 10.85 -25.55
C ASN A 520 18.62 10.49 -24.06
N PRO A 521 19.90 10.37 -23.64
CA PRO A 521 20.27 10.08 -22.26
C PRO A 521 19.87 11.19 -21.26
N ASN A 522 19.46 12.37 -21.76
CA ASN A 522 19.02 13.52 -20.98
C ASN A 522 17.52 13.78 -21.09
N SER A 523 16.74 12.85 -21.65
CA SER A 523 15.29 12.96 -21.62
C SER A 523 14.80 13.02 -20.17
N VAL A 524 13.76 13.81 -19.93
CA VAL A 524 13.15 13.95 -18.61
C VAL A 524 11.74 13.36 -18.63
N ASP A 525 11.35 12.76 -17.53
CA ASP A 525 9.97 12.37 -17.28
C ASP A 525 9.13 13.57 -16.80
N ASN A 526 7.87 13.33 -16.43
CA ASN A 526 6.97 14.38 -15.93
C ASN A 526 7.43 15.02 -14.61
N PHE A 527 8.38 14.39 -13.92
CA PHE A 527 8.93 14.84 -12.64
C PHE A 527 10.33 15.47 -12.75
N GLY A 528 10.84 15.59 -13.99
CA GLY A 528 12.17 16.11 -14.25
C GLY A 528 13.31 15.11 -14.03
N LEU A 529 13.00 13.84 -13.75
CA LEU A 529 14.01 12.79 -13.58
C LEU A 529 14.54 12.33 -14.93
N THR A 530 15.86 12.18 -15.02
CA THR A 530 16.54 11.61 -16.20
C THR A 530 16.80 10.11 -16.03
N PRO A 531 17.15 9.35 -17.08
CA PRO A 531 17.59 7.98 -16.96
C PRO A 531 18.73 7.79 -15.95
N LEU A 532 19.62 8.79 -15.83
CA LEU A 532 20.73 8.76 -14.85
C LEU A 532 20.22 8.82 -13.40
N HIS A 533 19.18 9.61 -13.11
CA HIS A 533 18.54 9.61 -11.80
C HIS A 533 18.02 8.22 -11.44
N TYR A 534 17.34 7.55 -12.35
CA TYR A 534 16.83 6.20 -12.15
C TYR A 534 17.95 5.16 -11.96
N ALA A 535 19.02 5.26 -12.73
CA ALA A 535 20.17 4.38 -12.61
C ALA A 535 20.84 4.51 -11.23
N VAL A 536 21.06 5.75 -10.77
CA VAL A 536 21.64 6.02 -9.45
C VAL A 536 20.71 5.55 -8.34
N LYS A 537 19.43 5.95 -8.41
CA LYS A 537 18.41 5.60 -7.43
C LYS A 537 18.29 4.10 -7.19
N ASN A 538 18.51 3.29 -8.22
CA ASN A 538 18.45 1.83 -8.15
C ASN A 538 19.83 1.15 -8.06
N ASN A 539 20.88 1.91 -7.74
CA ASN A 539 22.25 1.39 -7.60
C ASN A 539 22.74 0.60 -8.83
N ASN A 540 22.26 0.97 -10.04
CA ASN A 540 22.59 0.29 -11.29
C ASN A 540 23.90 0.83 -11.90
N LYS A 541 25.03 0.29 -11.45
CA LYS A 541 26.38 0.73 -11.89
C LYS A 541 26.58 0.60 -13.39
N THR A 542 26.08 -0.48 -13.99
CA THR A 542 26.17 -0.71 -15.45
C THR A 542 25.47 0.38 -16.22
N ALA A 543 24.27 0.75 -15.83
CA ALA A 543 23.51 1.83 -16.46
C ALA A 543 24.19 3.20 -16.25
N ILE A 544 24.64 3.50 -15.02
CA ILE A 544 25.35 4.75 -14.70
C ILE A 544 26.54 4.95 -15.63
N THR A 545 27.41 3.93 -15.73
CA THR A 545 28.60 4.00 -16.59
C THR A 545 28.25 4.23 -18.07
N LEU A 546 27.23 3.55 -18.58
CA LEU A 546 26.84 3.68 -19.99
C LEU A 546 26.20 5.04 -20.28
N LEU A 547 25.33 5.53 -19.39
CA LEU A 547 24.67 6.82 -19.54
C LEU A 547 25.67 7.98 -19.47
N LEU A 548 26.61 7.95 -18.53
CA LEU A 548 27.65 8.97 -18.43
C LEU A 548 28.53 8.98 -19.68
N LYS A 549 28.92 7.81 -20.21
CA LYS A 549 29.65 7.70 -21.49
C LYS A 549 28.85 8.23 -22.69
N ALA A 550 27.51 8.14 -22.64
CA ALA A 550 26.62 8.66 -23.66
C ALA A 550 26.30 10.16 -23.49
N GLY A 551 26.92 10.86 -22.54
CA GLY A 551 26.73 12.29 -22.34
C GLY A 551 25.54 12.64 -21.43
N ALA A 552 25.13 11.77 -20.52
CA ALA A 552 24.15 12.11 -19.49
C ALA A 552 24.68 13.22 -18.58
N LYS A 553 23.83 14.22 -18.32
CA LYS A 553 24.18 15.39 -17.48
C LYS A 553 24.16 15.03 -15.99
N PRO A 554 25.29 15.01 -15.27
CA PRO A 554 25.33 14.59 -13.87
C PRO A 554 24.72 15.63 -12.91
N ASN A 555 24.50 16.87 -13.38
CA ASN A 555 23.94 17.99 -12.60
C ASN A 555 22.48 18.31 -12.97
N ALA A 556 21.80 17.45 -13.73
CA ALA A 556 20.37 17.59 -13.96
C ALA A 556 19.61 17.50 -12.62
N THR A 557 18.57 18.32 -12.42
CA THR A 557 17.79 18.33 -11.19
C THR A 557 16.32 18.02 -11.47
N GLU A 558 15.72 17.23 -10.58
CA GLU A 558 14.28 16.93 -10.64
C GLU A 558 13.43 18.08 -10.07
N THR A 559 12.11 18.05 -10.35
CA THR A 559 11.22 19.20 -10.12
C THR A 559 10.77 19.37 -8.68
N SER A 560 10.64 18.32 -7.87
CA SER A 560 10.03 18.40 -6.54
C SER A 560 10.99 18.96 -5.48
N TYR A 561 12.13 18.31 -5.30
CA TYR A 561 13.14 18.71 -4.29
C TYR A 561 14.37 19.38 -4.89
N GLY A 562 14.53 19.34 -6.22
CA GLY A 562 15.72 19.80 -6.90
C GLY A 562 16.93 18.87 -6.70
N ASN A 563 16.69 17.59 -6.44
CA ASN A 563 17.76 16.61 -6.30
C ASN A 563 18.45 16.35 -7.63
N SER A 564 19.77 16.34 -7.65
CA SER A 564 20.58 15.80 -8.73
C SER A 564 20.88 14.32 -8.52
N PRO A 565 21.41 13.59 -9.52
CA PRO A 565 21.89 12.23 -9.33
C PRO A 565 22.85 12.08 -8.15
N LEU A 566 23.69 13.10 -7.88
CA LEU A 566 24.63 13.07 -6.78
C LEU A 566 23.95 13.16 -5.39
N HIS A 567 22.82 13.87 -5.27
CA HIS A 567 22.02 13.86 -4.04
C HIS A 567 21.46 12.47 -3.75
N TYR A 568 20.96 11.78 -4.77
CA TYR A 568 20.51 10.39 -4.63
C TYR A 568 21.65 9.43 -4.28
N ALA A 569 22.84 9.61 -4.88
CA ALA A 569 24.03 8.82 -4.53
C ALA A 569 24.49 9.07 -3.09
N ALA A 570 24.41 10.33 -2.64
CA ALA A 570 24.72 10.73 -1.26
C ALA A 570 23.75 10.09 -0.26
N THR A 571 22.48 10.04 -0.59
CA THR A 571 21.45 9.36 0.21
C THR A 571 21.72 7.85 0.29
N LEU A 572 22.12 7.20 -0.82
CA LEU A 572 22.49 5.77 -0.86
C LEU A 572 23.78 5.44 -0.10
N GLY A 573 24.63 6.42 0.18
CA GLY A 573 25.93 6.19 0.80
C GLY A 573 26.95 5.44 -0.07
N SER A 574 26.67 5.25 -1.36
CA SER A 574 27.51 4.51 -2.29
C SER A 574 28.73 5.34 -2.70
N LYS A 575 29.86 5.15 -2.02
CA LYS A 575 31.13 5.85 -2.31
C LYS A 575 31.57 5.69 -3.76
N ILE A 576 31.35 4.52 -4.36
CA ILE A 576 31.74 4.23 -5.75
C ILE A 576 30.90 5.09 -6.71
N ILE A 577 29.56 5.12 -6.55
CA ILE A 577 28.69 5.92 -7.41
C ILE A 577 28.98 7.42 -7.24
N ILE A 578 29.21 7.88 -6.01
CA ILE A 578 29.60 9.26 -5.73
C ILE A 578 30.89 9.61 -6.51
N GLN A 579 31.91 8.75 -6.45
CA GLN A 579 33.17 8.95 -7.17
C GLN A 579 32.96 8.97 -8.69
N ASP A 580 32.17 8.04 -9.23
CA ASP A 580 31.87 7.98 -10.66
C ASP A 580 31.16 9.26 -11.14
N LEU A 581 30.17 9.75 -10.39
CA LEU A 581 29.43 10.97 -10.73
C LEU A 581 30.33 12.22 -10.63
N VAL A 582 31.13 12.36 -9.57
CA VAL A 582 32.06 13.48 -9.40
C VAL A 582 33.14 13.47 -10.50
N SER A 583 33.66 12.30 -10.85
CA SER A 583 34.61 12.14 -11.96
C SER A 583 33.99 12.52 -13.31
N ALA A 584 32.67 12.38 -13.45
CA ALA A 584 31.89 12.79 -14.62
C ALA A 584 31.45 14.27 -14.58
N GLY A 585 31.86 15.05 -13.58
CA GLY A 585 31.57 16.48 -13.46
C GLY A 585 30.32 16.82 -12.65
N ALA A 586 29.86 15.91 -11.79
CA ALA A 586 28.83 16.27 -10.80
C ALA A 586 29.38 17.28 -9.78
N ASP A 587 28.63 18.34 -9.52
CA ASP A 587 28.99 19.39 -8.57
C ASP A 587 28.51 19.02 -7.15
N PRO A 588 29.44 18.74 -6.20
CA PRO A 588 29.07 18.42 -4.82
C PRO A 588 28.40 19.58 -4.06
N ASN A 589 28.57 20.81 -4.54
CA ASN A 589 28.04 22.02 -3.92
C ASN A 589 26.70 22.45 -4.51
N LEU A 590 26.19 21.76 -5.53
CA LEU A 590 24.89 22.06 -6.11
C LEU A 590 23.81 21.97 -5.05
N PRO A 591 23.10 23.09 -4.72
CA PRO A 591 22.06 23.03 -3.72
C PRO A 591 20.76 22.50 -4.30
N ARG A 592 20.02 21.74 -3.53
CA ARG A 592 18.62 21.43 -3.80
C ARG A 592 17.69 22.54 -3.30
N LYS A 593 16.37 22.46 -3.51
CA LYS A 593 15.43 23.54 -3.19
C LYS A 593 15.46 24.05 -1.74
N ASN A 594 15.80 23.19 -0.78
CA ASN A 594 15.94 23.59 0.63
C ASN A 594 17.33 24.15 0.99
N GLY A 595 18.22 24.32 0.00
CA GLY A 595 19.57 24.84 0.18
C GLY A 595 20.63 23.80 0.53
N GLU A 596 20.28 22.55 0.85
CA GLU A 596 21.24 21.50 1.16
C GLU A 596 21.98 21.04 -0.10
N ASN A 597 23.28 20.84 0.02
CA ASN A 597 24.12 20.18 -0.99
C ASN A 597 24.26 18.67 -0.73
N SER A 598 24.86 17.95 -1.68
CA SER A 598 25.01 16.51 -1.58
C SER A 598 25.84 16.02 -0.39
N LEU A 599 26.81 16.81 0.08
CA LEU A 599 27.62 16.48 1.26
C LEU A 599 26.79 16.58 2.55
N GLU A 600 25.93 17.59 2.66
CA GLU A 600 25.02 17.75 3.80
C GLU A 600 23.99 16.64 3.84
N VAL A 601 23.45 16.26 2.66
CA VAL A 601 22.59 15.09 2.51
C VAL A 601 23.32 13.83 2.98
N PHE A 602 24.55 13.57 2.52
CA PHE A 602 25.34 12.42 2.94
C PHE A 602 25.54 12.40 4.47
N LYS A 603 25.95 13.52 5.06
CA LYS A 603 26.12 13.63 6.51
C LYS A 603 24.84 13.34 7.26
N ARG A 604 23.73 13.86 6.79
CA ARG A 604 22.41 13.64 7.41
C ARG A 604 22.04 12.16 7.51
N PHE A 605 22.30 11.39 6.45
CA PHE A 605 21.89 9.98 6.40
C PHE A 605 22.90 9.00 6.99
N HIS A 606 24.19 9.33 6.98
CA HIS A 606 25.25 8.35 7.31
C HIS A 606 26.09 8.67 8.56
N THR A 607 25.96 9.84 9.17
CA THR A 607 26.79 10.20 10.35
C THR A 607 26.05 10.27 11.67
N GLY A 608 24.76 9.91 11.71
CA GLY A 608 23.97 9.94 12.96
C GLY A 608 23.81 11.33 13.60
N ALA A 609 24.21 12.39 12.91
CA ALA A 609 24.30 13.76 13.43
C ALA A 609 22.92 14.47 13.57
N PHE A 610 21.85 13.72 13.75
CA PHE A 610 20.51 14.27 14.01
C PHE A 610 20.28 14.73 15.46
N LEU A 611 21.26 14.56 16.35
CA LEU A 611 21.05 14.85 17.78
C LEU A 611 21.71 16.15 18.27
N THR A 612 22.31 16.97 17.41
CA THR A 612 22.86 18.26 17.84
C THR A 612 22.64 19.35 16.80
N LYS A 613 21.41 19.89 16.76
CA LYS A 613 21.14 21.35 16.63
C LYS A 613 19.66 21.64 16.81
#